data_a401ac26bf57f6725c001b06cfdf4824
#
_entry.id   a401ac26bf57f6725c001b06cfdf4824
#
_cell.length_a   1.000
_cell.length_b   1.000
_cell.length_c   1.000
_cell.angle_alpha   90.00
_cell.angle_beta   90.00
_cell.angle_gamma   90.00
#
_symmetry.space_group_name_H-M   'P 1'
#
loop_
_entity.id
_entity.type
_entity.pdbx_description
1 polymer ?
#
loop_
_entity_poly.entity_id
_entity_poly.type
_entity_poly.pdbx_seq_one_letter_code
_entity_poly.pdbx_strand_id
1 'polypeptide(L)'
;MRCIVRLVALVLVLLTFGITRQASAEPRQDQCVILVSVDGLAGFYVDDPRAQMPTLRKMAREGARAQGMVCAFPSVTWPAHAVLSTGACPGKNGMIGNSYLDRTTRKSVTLLCDPVFDKDEILKVPTIYDAAHQAGLKTAGVLWPATRNATSLDWSVPDMPGDDTWEQLGTKSWLAEMRKAGIPVDRHGPWCRETNGGVQRDWLYTRMADHVLREHAPNLLMIHLVEPDHVQHRYGPRSDEAYWCASYTDDRIRDLVESVERSPRAGKTTFVVVGDHGFFPVRNDIRPNVLLRKLGLIEVSGGKVQKQAAWCLSQGGACAVYVWDDARRDEIVAQLRDQLKNLEGIQAVFTADQFAQLGQSTRDKDPRAPDLWLAAKSDYAFSEAYQGEEATAKRPTLTGTHGYLSDQPDMLSACVIWGPGIKSGTNLSKIDQRDIAPTIAQLLGISLPTAEGKALPVEK
;
A
#
# COMPACT_ATOMS: atom_id res chain seq x y z
N MET A 1 -84.85 20.81 -20.58
CA MET A 1 -83.45 21.21 -20.63
C MET A 1 -82.73 20.54 -19.44
N ARG A 2 -81.98 19.47 -19.70
CA ARG A 2 -81.31 18.69 -18.67
C ARG A 2 -79.82 19.03 -18.68
N CYS A 3 -79.32 19.62 -17.57
CA CYS A 3 -77.88 19.83 -17.34
C CYS A 3 -77.25 18.53 -16.84
N ILE A 4 -76.24 18.06 -17.58
CA ILE A 4 -75.42 16.92 -17.18
C ILE A 4 -74.12 17.47 -16.49
N VAL A 5 -74.03 17.21 -15.19
CA VAL A 5 -72.84 17.52 -14.43
C VAL A 5 -71.84 16.29 -14.57
N ARG A 6 -70.70 16.54 -15.19
CA ARG A 6 -69.62 15.55 -15.26
C ARG A 6 -68.71 15.67 -14.02
N LEU A 7 -68.72 14.64 -13.21
CA LEU A 7 -67.77 14.48 -12.07
C LEU A 7 -66.42 13.92 -12.61
N VAL A 8 -65.36 14.71 -12.48
CA VAL A 8 -64.00 14.27 -12.77
C VAL A 8 -63.37 13.79 -11.48
N ALA A 9 -63.18 12.47 -11.35
CA ALA A 9 -62.47 11.86 -10.25
C ALA A 9 -60.97 11.96 -10.50
N LEU A 10 -60.28 12.75 -9.69
CA LEU A 10 -58.78 12.87 -9.68
C LEU A 10 -58.22 11.74 -8.81
N VAL A 11 -57.63 10.72 -9.45
CA VAL A 11 -56.90 9.65 -8.75
C VAL A 11 -55.50 10.14 -8.48
N LEU A 12 -55.18 10.48 -7.21
CA LEU A 12 -53.85 10.79 -6.74
C LEU A 12 -53.12 9.45 -6.50
N VAL A 13 -52.21 9.06 -7.38
CA VAL A 13 -51.27 7.94 -7.17
C VAL A 13 -50.10 8.50 -6.33
N LEU A 14 -50.14 8.23 -5.04
CA LEU A 14 -48.99 8.43 -4.14
C LEU A 14 -47.93 7.37 -4.43
N LEU A 15 -46.93 7.71 -5.25
CA LEU A 15 -45.67 6.95 -5.36
C LEU A 15 -44.87 7.15 -4.07
N THR A 16 -45.04 6.27 -3.12
CA THR A 16 -44.13 6.14 -1.99
C THR A 16 -42.80 5.56 -2.51
N PHE A 17 -41.85 6.44 -2.78
CA PHE A 17 -40.46 6.02 -2.89
C PHE A 17 -40.02 5.51 -1.53
N GLY A 18 -40.03 4.20 -1.36
CA GLY A 18 -39.41 3.52 -0.25
C GLY A 18 -37.91 3.75 -0.36
N ILE A 19 -37.38 4.77 0.33
CA ILE A 19 -35.95 4.87 0.62
C ILE A 19 -35.65 3.70 1.55
N THR A 20 -35.22 2.58 1.00
CA THR A 20 -34.57 1.52 1.78
C THR A 20 -33.31 2.14 2.37
N ARG A 21 -33.41 2.72 3.57
CA ARG A 21 -32.25 2.93 4.43
C ARG A 21 -31.59 1.57 4.57
N GLN A 22 -30.49 1.36 3.88
CA GLN A 22 -29.60 0.27 4.20
C GLN A 22 -29.27 0.47 5.69
N ALA A 23 -29.74 -0.46 6.53
CA ALA A 23 -29.48 -0.41 7.97
C ALA A 23 -27.96 -0.36 8.10
N SER A 24 -27.42 0.76 8.58
CA SER A 24 -26.01 0.84 8.94
C SER A 24 -25.82 -0.19 10.06
N ALA A 25 -24.94 -1.17 9.84
CA ALA A 25 -24.56 -2.08 10.90
C ALA A 25 -24.09 -1.24 12.09
N GLU A 26 -24.52 -1.63 13.32
CA GLU A 26 -24.05 -0.93 14.51
C GLU A 26 -22.57 -1.22 14.75
N PRO A 27 -21.76 -0.19 15.08
CA PRO A 27 -20.33 -0.39 15.36
C PRO A 27 -20.11 -1.40 16.49
N ARG A 28 -19.25 -2.37 16.25
CA ARG A 28 -18.92 -3.42 17.23
C ARG A 28 -17.89 -2.91 18.23
N GLN A 29 -18.33 -2.17 19.24
CA GLN A 29 -17.48 -1.49 20.25
C GLN A 29 -16.59 -2.44 21.05
N ASP A 30 -16.97 -3.69 21.22
CA ASP A 30 -16.21 -4.71 21.94
C ASP A 30 -15.17 -5.45 21.09
N GLN A 31 -15.26 -5.35 19.77
CA GLN A 31 -14.32 -5.99 18.84
C GLN A 31 -13.06 -5.16 18.61
N CYS A 32 -11.98 -5.86 18.29
CA CYS A 32 -10.73 -5.28 17.81
C CYS A 32 -10.31 -5.94 16.51
N VAL A 33 -9.83 -5.16 15.56
CA VAL A 33 -9.14 -5.66 14.37
C VAL A 33 -7.72 -5.13 14.38
N ILE A 34 -6.74 -6.02 14.22
CA ILE A 34 -5.32 -5.68 14.04
C ILE A 34 -4.94 -5.97 12.60
N LEU A 35 -4.67 -4.92 11.84
CA LEU A 35 -4.11 -5.01 10.50
C LEU A 35 -2.59 -4.97 10.62
N VAL A 36 -1.93 -6.10 10.38
CA VAL A 36 -0.47 -6.21 10.33
C VAL A 36 -0.07 -6.23 8.85
N SER A 37 0.57 -5.16 8.40
CA SER A 37 1.23 -5.14 7.09
C SER A 37 2.70 -5.52 7.28
N VAL A 38 3.14 -6.52 6.53
CA VAL A 38 4.54 -6.96 6.50
C VAL A 38 5.11 -6.61 5.13
N ASP A 39 6.02 -5.65 5.09
CA ASP A 39 6.57 -5.11 3.85
C ASP A 39 7.30 -6.20 3.04
N GLY A 40 6.85 -6.40 1.81
CA GLY A 40 7.42 -7.39 0.90
C GLY A 40 7.11 -8.86 1.22
N LEU A 41 6.09 -9.17 2.05
CA LEU A 41 5.71 -10.54 2.36
C LEU A 41 4.92 -11.17 1.21
N ALA A 42 5.62 -11.82 0.30
CA ALA A 42 5.00 -12.60 -0.77
C ALA A 42 4.25 -13.82 -0.22
N GLY A 43 3.16 -14.20 -0.88
CA GLY A 43 2.31 -15.33 -0.48
C GLY A 43 3.03 -16.66 -0.40
N PHE A 44 4.07 -16.86 -1.21
CA PHE A 44 4.85 -18.10 -1.23
C PHE A 44 5.59 -18.38 0.09
N TYR A 45 5.98 -17.36 0.88
CA TYR A 45 6.65 -17.57 2.17
C TYR A 45 5.79 -18.36 3.17
N VAL A 46 4.49 -18.25 3.07
CA VAL A 46 3.57 -19.00 3.95
C VAL A 46 3.68 -20.50 3.72
N ASP A 47 3.95 -20.95 2.50
CA ASP A 47 4.07 -22.36 2.13
C ASP A 47 5.50 -22.90 2.12
N ASP A 48 6.49 -22.05 1.85
CA ASP A 48 7.87 -22.47 1.71
C ASP A 48 8.43 -22.96 3.07
N PRO A 49 8.78 -24.25 3.22
CA PRO A 49 9.24 -24.81 4.50
C PRO A 49 10.53 -24.16 5.03
N ARG A 50 11.30 -23.48 4.18
CA ARG A 50 12.49 -22.72 4.60
C ARG A 50 12.14 -21.47 5.39
N ALA A 51 10.97 -20.85 5.12
CA ALA A 51 10.46 -19.76 5.92
C ALA A 51 9.85 -20.33 7.20
N GLN A 52 10.51 -20.23 8.33
CA GLN A 52 10.00 -20.75 9.60
C GLN A 52 8.99 -19.75 10.20
N MET A 53 7.74 -19.85 9.76
CA MET A 53 6.63 -19.00 10.16
C MET A 53 5.51 -19.82 10.85
N PRO A 54 5.77 -20.43 12.01
CA PRO A 54 4.80 -21.31 12.67
C PRO A 54 3.54 -20.57 13.14
N THR A 55 3.66 -19.33 13.59
CA THR A 55 2.54 -18.51 14.04
C THR A 55 1.60 -18.19 12.89
N LEU A 56 2.13 -17.66 11.79
CA LEU A 56 1.34 -17.32 10.62
C LEU A 56 0.70 -18.56 9.98
N ARG A 57 1.41 -19.69 9.96
CA ARG A 57 0.85 -20.97 9.48
C ARG A 57 -0.25 -21.52 10.39
N LYS A 58 -0.14 -21.34 11.71
CA LYS A 58 -1.24 -21.67 12.65
C LYS A 58 -2.45 -20.81 12.34
N MET A 59 -2.27 -19.49 12.22
CA MET A 59 -3.36 -18.57 11.86
C MET A 59 -4.02 -18.97 10.53
N ALA A 60 -3.23 -19.33 9.52
CA ALA A 60 -3.73 -19.76 8.21
C ALA A 60 -4.57 -21.04 8.27
N ARG A 61 -4.19 -22.00 9.12
CA ARG A 61 -4.95 -23.26 9.30
C ARG A 61 -6.22 -23.05 10.11
N GLU A 62 -6.17 -22.20 11.14
CA GLU A 62 -7.29 -21.99 12.08
C GLU A 62 -8.21 -20.84 11.65
N GLY A 63 -7.89 -20.09 10.63
CA GLY A 63 -8.62 -18.96 10.10
C GLY A 63 -8.91 -19.08 8.61
N ALA A 64 -8.83 -17.96 7.91
CA ALA A 64 -8.97 -17.84 6.47
C ALA A 64 -7.64 -17.44 5.85
N ARG A 65 -7.31 -18.01 4.68
CA ARG A 65 -6.12 -17.72 3.93
C ARG A 65 -6.42 -17.52 2.45
N ALA A 66 -5.83 -16.51 1.82
CA ALA A 66 -5.85 -16.38 0.38
C ALA A 66 -4.72 -17.19 -0.28
N GLN A 67 -4.96 -17.72 -1.48
CA GLN A 67 -3.91 -18.30 -2.32
C GLN A 67 -2.88 -17.26 -2.71
N GLY A 68 -3.28 -15.99 -2.77
CA GLY A 68 -2.45 -14.82 -2.98
C GLY A 68 -3.32 -13.58 -3.13
N MET A 69 -2.77 -12.43 -2.84
CA MET A 69 -3.44 -11.14 -2.96
C MET A 69 -2.77 -10.33 -4.08
N VAL A 70 -3.60 -9.86 -5.03
CA VAL A 70 -3.17 -8.98 -6.13
C VAL A 70 -3.07 -7.56 -5.58
N CYS A 71 -1.87 -7.00 -5.60
CA CYS A 71 -1.59 -5.68 -5.06
C CYS A 71 -1.87 -4.57 -6.07
N ALA A 72 -1.92 -3.32 -5.60
CA ALA A 72 -1.98 -2.12 -6.44
C ALA A 72 -0.85 -2.12 -7.49
N PHE A 73 -1.07 -1.37 -8.59
CA PHE A 73 0.00 -1.06 -9.54
C PHE A 73 0.30 0.46 -9.49
N PRO A 74 1.59 0.87 -9.46
CA PRO A 74 2.76 0.03 -9.24
C PRO A 74 2.69 -0.63 -7.85
N SER A 75 3.20 -1.88 -7.74
CA SER A 75 3.19 -2.63 -6.49
C SER A 75 4.32 -2.16 -5.57
N VAL A 76 4.17 -0.94 -5.07
CA VAL A 76 5.12 -0.27 -4.17
C VAL A 76 4.41 0.18 -2.90
N THR A 77 5.16 0.39 -1.83
CA THR A 77 4.69 0.50 -0.45
C THR A 77 3.56 1.52 -0.24
N TRP A 78 3.73 2.78 -0.70
CA TRP A 78 2.74 3.85 -0.44
C TRP A 78 1.39 3.62 -1.15
N PRO A 79 1.37 3.34 -2.47
CA PRO A 79 0.13 2.93 -3.16
C PRO A 79 -0.54 1.71 -2.53
N ALA A 80 0.24 0.68 -2.16
CA ALA A 80 -0.30 -0.53 -1.56
C ALA A 80 -0.98 -0.23 -0.22
N HIS A 81 -0.33 0.51 0.70
CA HIS A 81 -0.92 0.89 1.99
C HIS A 81 -2.11 1.84 1.85
N ALA A 82 -2.10 2.74 0.85
CA ALA A 82 -3.27 3.56 0.55
C ALA A 82 -4.45 2.69 0.11
N VAL A 83 -4.21 1.65 -0.72
CA VAL A 83 -5.26 0.69 -1.11
C VAL A 83 -5.74 -0.14 0.08
N LEU A 84 -4.83 -0.66 0.92
CA LEU A 84 -5.16 -1.40 2.15
C LEU A 84 -6.02 -0.56 3.11
N SER A 85 -5.83 0.77 3.13
CA SER A 85 -6.56 1.67 4.02
C SER A 85 -7.89 2.14 3.44
N THR A 86 -8.00 2.30 2.11
CA THR A 86 -9.17 2.92 1.47
C THR A 86 -10.08 1.94 0.74
N GLY A 87 -9.57 0.76 0.38
CA GLY A 87 -10.26 -0.17 -0.52
C GLY A 87 -10.44 0.38 -1.94
N ALA A 88 -9.73 1.43 -2.32
CA ALA A 88 -9.84 2.10 -3.62
C ALA A 88 -8.50 2.09 -4.36
N CYS A 89 -8.52 1.99 -5.69
CA CYS A 89 -7.32 1.96 -6.51
C CYS A 89 -6.55 3.30 -6.47
N PRO A 90 -5.25 3.32 -6.84
CA PRO A 90 -4.39 4.50 -6.83
C PRO A 90 -4.97 5.71 -7.57
N GLY A 91 -5.59 5.49 -8.73
CA GLY A 91 -6.22 6.56 -9.51
C GLY A 91 -7.43 7.21 -8.84
N LYS A 92 -8.07 6.52 -7.87
CA LYS A 92 -9.18 7.04 -7.09
C LYS A 92 -8.74 7.58 -5.74
N ASN A 93 -7.83 6.88 -5.03
CA ASN A 93 -7.37 7.31 -3.72
C ASN A 93 -6.31 8.42 -3.77
N GLY A 94 -5.67 8.64 -4.93
CA GLY A 94 -4.69 9.70 -5.16
C GLY A 94 -3.23 9.32 -4.93
N MET A 95 -2.93 8.13 -4.41
CA MET A 95 -1.57 7.65 -4.16
C MET A 95 -1.05 6.88 -5.39
N ILE A 96 -0.57 7.61 -6.40
CA ILE A 96 -0.25 7.06 -7.73
C ILE A 96 1.12 6.35 -7.83
N GLY A 97 1.99 6.48 -6.83
CA GLY A 97 3.35 5.91 -6.80
C GLY A 97 4.05 6.27 -5.50
N ASN A 98 5.28 5.80 -5.28
CA ASN A 98 6.14 6.28 -4.19
C ASN A 98 6.70 7.69 -4.48
N SER A 99 6.64 8.13 -5.74
CA SER A 99 6.99 9.45 -6.21
C SER A 99 6.31 9.75 -7.54
N TYR A 100 6.28 11.02 -7.90
CA TYR A 100 5.84 11.50 -9.22
C TYR A 100 6.71 12.65 -9.69
N LEU A 101 6.64 13.01 -10.98
CA LEU A 101 7.30 14.21 -11.50
C LEU A 101 6.32 15.37 -11.58
N ASP A 102 6.62 16.44 -10.86
CA ASP A 102 5.87 17.67 -10.97
C ASP A 102 6.09 18.32 -12.36
N ARG A 103 5.01 18.57 -13.07
CA ARG A 103 5.07 19.01 -14.46
C ARG A 103 5.55 20.45 -14.62
N THR A 104 5.41 21.28 -13.58
CA THR A 104 5.83 22.68 -13.59
C THR A 104 7.32 22.80 -13.30
N THR A 105 7.77 22.14 -12.24
CA THR A 105 9.17 22.21 -11.79
C THR A 105 10.06 21.17 -12.47
N ARG A 106 9.46 20.12 -13.07
CA ARG A 106 10.14 18.97 -13.68
C ARG A 106 11.01 18.19 -12.68
N LYS A 107 10.69 18.30 -11.38
CA LYS A 107 11.41 17.63 -10.30
C LYS A 107 10.59 16.46 -9.76
N SER A 108 11.29 15.46 -9.26
CA SER A 108 10.66 14.38 -8.51
C SER A 108 10.12 14.92 -7.19
N VAL A 109 8.87 14.57 -6.90
CA VAL A 109 8.20 14.77 -5.61
C VAL A 109 8.02 13.41 -4.98
N THR A 110 8.67 13.20 -3.87
CA THR A 110 8.59 11.95 -3.11
C THR A 110 7.32 11.94 -2.25
N LEU A 111 6.58 10.85 -2.32
CA LEU A 111 5.45 10.52 -1.44
C LEU A 111 5.88 9.54 -0.34
N LEU A 112 6.88 8.72 -0.63
CA LEU A 112 7.50 7.78 0.31
C LEU A 112 7.94 8.53 1.58
N CYS A 113 7.54 8.01 2.76
CA CYS A 113 7.81 8.63 4.06
C CYS A 113 7.14 10.00 4.28
N ASP A 114 6.08 10.33 3.56
CA ASP A 114 5.24 11.54 3.74
C ASP A 114 6.00 12.88 3.95
N PRO A 115 7.07 13.19 3.19
CA PRO A 115 7.92 14.33 3.54
C PRO A 115 7.27 15.67 3.24
N VAL A 116 6.23 15.72 2.40
CA VAL A 116 5.65 16.96 1.87
C VAL A 116 4.19 17.11 2.27
N PHE A 117 3.35 16.09 2.07
CA PHE A 117 1.91 16.18 2.15
C PHE A 117 1.36 15.58 3.44
N ASP A 118 0.37 16.22 4.01
CA ASP A 118 -0.45 15.65 5.05
C ASP A 118 -1.43 14.62 4.44
N LYS A 119 -1.93 13.71 5.27
CA LYS A 119 -2.84 12.61 4.85
C LYS A 119 -4.00 13.13 4.00
N ASP A 120 -4.67 14.20 4.41
CA ASP A 120 -5.85 14.74 3.72
C ASP A 120 -5.51 15.53 2.45
N GLU A 121 -4.24 15.88 2.23
CA GLU A 121 -3.77 16.49 0.98
C GLU A 121 -3.54 15.43 -0.11
N ILE A 122 -3.12 14.23 0.26
CA ILE A 122 -2.77 13.18 -0.70
C ILE A 122 -3.86 12.14 -0.89
N LEU A 123 -4.54 11.69 0.17
CA LEU A 123 -5.62 10.72 0.08
C LEU A 123 -6.95 11.41 -0.21
N LYS A 124 -7.52 11.12 -1.38
CA LYS A 124 -8.73 11.77 -1.91
C LYS A 124 -10.04 11.10 -1.47
N VAL A 125 -9.97 10.00 -0.75
CA VAL A 125 -11.13 9.25 -0.26
C VAL A 125 -10.91 8.84 1.19
N PRO A 126 -11.98 8.70 2.00
CA PRO A 126 -11.88 8.26 3.38
C PRO A 126 -11.18 6.91 3.51
N THR A 127 -10.40 6.77 4.57
CA THR A 127 -9.75 5.52 4.97
C THR A 127 -10.61 4.73 5.94
N ILE A 128 -10.25 3.47 6.19
CA ILE A 128 -10.90 2.62 7.19
C ILE A 128 -10.77 3.20 8.61
N TYR A 129 -9.64 3.86 8.93
CA TYR A 129 -9.47 4.51 10.23
C TYR A 129 -10.27 5.81 10.35
N ASP A 130 -10.51 6.55 9.24
CA ASP A 130 -11.46 7.68 9.23
C ASP A 130 -12.89 7.18 9.53
N ALA A 131 -13.31 6.12 8.85
CA ALA A 131 -14.63 5.52 9.05
C ALA A 131 -14.80 4.96 10.48
N ALA A 132 -13.76 4.30 11.01
CA ALA A 132 -13.77 3.77 12.39
C ALA A 132 -13.86 4.90 13.42
N HIS A 133 -13.05 5.94 13.30
CA HIS A 133 -13.06 7.10 14.19
C HIS A 133 -14.42 7.84 14.13
N GLN A 134 -14.94 8.05 12.92
CA GLN A 134 -16.26 8.68 12.74
C GLN A 134 -17.39 7.86 13.39
N ALA A 135 -17.26 6.54 13.44
CA ALA A 135 -18.19 5.65 14.12
C ALA A 135 -17.98 5.58 15.65
N GLY A 136 -17.08 6.39 16.22
CA GLY A 136 -16.76 6.42 17.64
C GLY A 136 -15.89 5.25 18.13
N LEU A 137 -15.23 4.54 17.22
CA LEU A 137 -14.27 3.49 17.54
C LEU A 137 -12.88 4.10 17.77
N LYS A 138 -12.14 3.54 18.71
CA LYS A 138 -10.75 3.94 19.01
C LYS A 138 -9.79 3.39 17.97
N THR A 139 -8.88 4.22 17.49
CA THR A 139 -7.98 3.92 16.37
C THR A 139 -6.52 4.14 16.72
N ALA A 140 -5.63 3.25 16.26
CA ALA A 140 -4.20 3.39 16.44
C ALA A 140 -3.43 3.05 15.15
N GLY A 141 -2.34 3.79 14.89
CA GLY A 141 -1.44 3.57 13.77
C GLY A 141 0.02 3.57 14.20
N VAL A 142 0.72 2.45 13.99
CA VAL A 142 2.15 2.32 14.27
C VAL A 142 2.88 2.20 12.93
N LEU A 143 3.62 3.24 12.57
CA LEU A 143 4.39 3.31 11.34
C LEU A 143 3.52 3.07 10.07
N TRP A 144 2.27 3.51 10.09
CA TRP A 144 1.41 3.32 8.93
C TRP A 144 1.67 4.42 7.87
N PRO A 145 1.93 4.04 6.59
CA PRO A 145 2.13 5.00 5.51
C PRO A 145 0.93 5.92 5.27
N ALA A 146 1.20 7.12 4.79
CA ALA A 146 0.21 8.16 4.50
C ALA A 146 -0.66 8.55 5.72
N THR A 147 -0.01 8.69 6.90
CA THR A 147 -0.69 9.09 8.15
C THR A 147 -0.15 10.38 8.76
N ARG A 148 0.69 11.12 8.06
CA ARG A 148 1.13 12.43 8.51
C ARG A 148 -0.06 13.32 8.83
N ASN A 149 -0.11 13.83 10.07
CA ASN A 149 -1.21 14.66 10.60
C ASN A 149 -2.62 14.03 10.46
N ALA A 150 -2.74 12.69 10.46
CA ALA A 150 -4.02 12.00 10.44
C ALA A 150 -4.76 12.20 11.78
N THR A 151 -5.77 13.07 11.80
CA THR A 151 -6.54 13.42 13.01
C THR A 151 -7.53 12.34 13.46
N SER A 152 -7.79 11.35 12.62
CA SER A 152 -8.66 10.20 12.89
C SER A 152 -7.92 8.99 13.49
N LEU A 153 -6.64 9.16 13.87
CA LEU A 153 -5.89 8.20 14.66
C LEU A 153 -5.68 8.75 16.07
N ASP A 154 -6.26 8.10 17.09
CA ASP A 154 -6.16 8.52 18.49
C ASP A 154 -4.71 8.37 19.00
N TRP A 155 -4.04 7.30 18.58
CA TRP A 155 -2.63 7.03 18.87
C TRP A 155 -1.89 6.74 17.56
N SER A 156 -0.95 7.59 17.19
CA SER A 156 -0.24 7.46 15.92
C SER A 156 1.22 7.87 16.01
N VAL A 157 2.06 7.12 15.31
CA VAL A 157 3.38 7.54 14.84
C VAL A 157 3.47 7.24 13.35
N PRO A 158 3.72 8.27 12.50
CA PRO A 158 3.77 8.09 11.05
C PRO A 158 5.04 7.35 10.61
N ASP A 159 5.01 6.76 9.43
CA ASP A 159 6.18 6.14 8.80
C ASP A 159 7.11 7.20 8.20
N MET A 160 7.90 7.82 9.06
CA MET A 160 8.82 8.91 8.69
C MET A 160 10.15 8.76 9.43
N PRO A 161 11.26 8.59 8.69
CA PRO A 161 12.59 8.45 9.29
C PRO A 161 13.17 9.82 9.69
N GLY A 162 13.22 10.14 10.94
CA GLY A 162 13.83 11.38 11.40
C GLY A 162 13.90 11.39 12.92
N ASP A 163 14.92 12.05 13.48
CA ASP A 163 15.12 12.07 14.92
C ASP A 163 13.94 12.73 15.66
N ASP A 164 13.43 13.83 15.12
CA ASP A 164 12.39 14.65 15.75
C ASP A 164 11.00 14.44 15.11
N THR A 165 10.88 13.54 14.14
CA THR A 165 9.65 13.42 13.34
C THR A 165 8.46 13.00 14.20
N TRP A 166 8.65 12.03 15.09
CA TRP A 166 7.58 11.58 15.96
C TRP A 166 7.23 12.62 17.03
N GLU A 167 8.19 13.44 17.51
CA GLU A 167 7.90 14.56 18.40
C GLU A 167 7.02 15.63 17.74
N GLN A 168 7.19 15.82 16.46
CA GLN A 168 6.42 16.82 15.71
C GLN A 168 5.05 16.30 15.28
N LEU A 169 4.95 15.05 14.85
CA LEU A 169 3.83 14.49 14.09
C LEU A 169 3.15 13.29 14.77
N GLY A 170 3.77 12.69 15.78
CA GLY A 170 3.18 11.61 16.57
C GLY A 170 2.26 12.10 17.68
N THR A 171 1.50 11.20 18.29
CA THR A 171 0.65 11.49 19.46
C THR A 171 1.54 11.71 20.69
N LYS A 172 1.76 12.98 21.07
CA LYS A 172 2.75 13.39 22.10
C LYS A 172 2.49 12.77 23.47
N SER A 173 1.22 12.68 23.88
CA SER A 173 0.85 12.04 25.16
C SER A 173 1.25 10.57 25.16
N TRP A 174 1.02 9.87 24.05
CA TRP A 174 1.38 8.46 23.92
C TRP A 174 2.89 8.24 23.89
N LEU A 175 3.67 9.11 23.22
CA LEU A 175 5.13 9.08 23.27
C LEU A 175 5.66 9.25 24.69
N ALA A 176 5.07 10.17 25.47
CA ALA A 176 5.44 10.38 26.87
C ALA A 176 5.11 9.15 27.75
N GLU A 177 3.96 8.52 27.56
CA GLU A 177 3.57 7.28 28.24
C GLU A 177 4.56 6.14 27.92
N MET A 178 4.92 5.97 26.66
CA MET A 178 5.86 4.93 26.23
C MET A 178 7.26 5.13 26.82
N ARG A 179 7.77 6.38 26.86
CA ARG A 179 9.04 6.69 27.54
C ARG A 179 9.00 6.35 29.02
N LYS A 180 7.89 6.69 29.69
CA LYS A 180 7.68 6.34 31.10
C LYS A 180 7.63 4.83 31.33
N ALA A 181 7.10 4.08 30.34
CA ALA A 181 7.10 2.62 30.34
C ALA A 181 8.43 1.99 29.95
N GLY A 182 9.47 2.79 29.67
CA GLY A 182 10.81 2.32 29.26
C GLY A 182 10.91 1.86 27.81
N ILE A 183 9.94 2.20 26.97
CA ILE A 183 9.98 1.90 25.52
C ILE A 183 10.86 2.97 24.85
N PRO A 184 11.93 2.57 24.11
CA PRO A 184 12.94 3.50 23.62
C PRO A 184 12.52 4.19 22.31
N VAL A 185 11.39 4.93 22.31
CA VAL A 185 10.82 5.61 21.12
C VAL A 185 11.81 6.59 20.47
N ASP A 186 12.72 7.18 21.26
CA ASP A 186 13.74 8.11 20.79
C ASP A 186 14.84 7.44 19.96
N ARG A 187 14.86 6.10 19.93
CA ARG A 187 15.80 5.33 19.10
C ARG A 187 15.34 5.14 17.67
N HIS A 188 14.09 5.49 17.34
CA HIS A 188 13.55 5.32 15.98
C HIS A 188 14.43 5.99 14.91
N GLY A 189 14.62 7.30 14.97
CA GLY A 189 15.41 8.04 14.00
C GLY A 189 16.87 7.55 13.90
N PRO A 190 17.62 7.39 15.01
CA PRO A 190 18.93 6.75 14.99
C PRO A 190 18.94 5.39 14.30
N TRP A 191 17.99 4.49 14.61
CA TRP A 191 17.92 3.16 14.00
C TRP A 191 17.53 3.17 12.53
N CYS A 192 16.82 4.18 12.05
CA CYS A 192 16.55 4.37 10.60
C CYS A 192 17.83 4.65 9.81
N ARG A 193 18.89 5.17 10.43
CA ARG A 193 20.19 5.46 9.78
C ARG A 193 21.20 4.34 9.90
N GLU A 194 20.97 3.37 10.77
CA GLU A 194 21.85 2.22 10.94
C GLU A 194 21.64 1.21 9.81
N THR A 195 22.71 0.75 9.18
CA THR A 195 22.67 -0.21 8.05
C THR A 195 21.94 -1.52 8.40
N ASN A 196 21.95 -1.90 9.67
CA ASN A 196 21.31 -3.12 10.18
C ASN A 196 20.26 -2.80 11.26
N GLY A 197 19.69 -1.62 11.24
CA GLY A 197 18.75 -1.16 12.28
C GLY A 197 17.30 -1.64 12.13
N GLY A 198 16.97 -2.39 11.07
CA GLY A 198 15.60 -2.76 10.77
C GLY A 198 14.96 -3.69 11.79
N VAL A 199 15.69 -4.71 12.26
CA VAL A 199 15.19 -5.64 13.30
C VAL A 199 14.89 -4.93 14.62
N GLN A 200 15.70 -3.95 15.02
CA GLN A 200 15.43 -3.14 16.21
C GLN A 200 14.17 -2.29 16.01
N ARG A 201 13.94 -1.79 14.80
CA ARG A 201 12.75 -1.00 14.48
C ARG A 201 11.49 -1.83 14.58
N ASP A 202 11.41 -2.99 13.93
CA ASP A 202 10.23 -3.87 14.00
C ASP A 202 9.96 -4.36 15.42
N TRP A 203 11.02 -4.61 16.22
CA TRP A 203 10.87 -4.88 17.65
C TRP A 203 10.27 -3.69 18.38
N LEU A 204 10.74 -2.46 18.13
CA LEU A 204 10.21 -1.24 18.76
C LEU A 204 8.72 -1.07 18.41
N TYR A 205 8.36 -1.20 17.14
CA TYR A 205 6.97 -1.05 16.68
C TYR A 205 6.04 -2.07 17.35
N THR A 206 6.51 -3.31 17.51
CA THR A 206 5.78 -4.35 18.24
C THR A 206 5.61 -3.98 19.72
N ARG A 207 6.63 -3.41 20.37
CA ARG A 207 6.51 -2.91 21.77
C ARG A 207 5.53 -1.76 21.91
N MET A 208 5.49 -0.86 20.92
CA MET A 208 4.51 0.24 20.88
C MET A 208 3.08 -0.29 20.68
N ALA A 209 2.91 -1.26 19.80
CA ALA A 209 1.62 -1.94 19.61
C ALA A 209 1.17 -2.68 20.89
N ASP A 210 2.07 -3.39 21.59
CA ASP A 210 1.78 -4.00 22.89
C ASP A 210 1.29 -2.97 23.92
N HIS A 211 1.96 -1.82 23.99
CA HIS A 211 1.57 -0.74 24.90
C HIS A 211 0.16 -0.23 24.62
N VAL A 212 -0.15 0.13 23.34
CA VAL A 212 -1.47 0.67 23.03
C VAL A 212 -2.59 -0.35 23.20
N LEU A 213 -2.33 -1.63 22.95
CA LEU A 213 -3.30 -2.72 23.16
C LEU A 213 -3.65 -2.88 24.64
N ARG A 214 -2.66 -2.82 25.54
CA ARG A 214 -2.87 -3.02 26.97
C ARG A 214 -3.45 -1.79 27.67
N GLU A 215 -2.95 -0.60 27.35
CA GLU A 215 -3.31 0.62 28.09
C GLU A 215 -4.54 1.32 27.49
N HIS A 216 -4.76 1.22 26.19
CA HIS A 216 -5.80 1.99 25.49
C HIS A 216 -6.87 1.14 24.80
N ALA A 217 -6.58 -0.14 24.52
CA ALA A 217 -7.51 -1.12 23.95
C ALA A 217 -8.24 -0.59 22.68
N PRO A 218 -7.52 -0.22 21.60
CA PRO A 218 -8.15 0.27 20.37
C PRO A 218 -9.10 -0.76 19.76
N ASN A 219 -10.03 -0.29 18.93
CA ASN A 219 -10.88 -1.14 18.09
C ASN A 219 -10.23 -1.45 16.73
N LEU A 220 -9.39 -0.52 16.24
CA LEU A 220 -8.58 -0.73 15.06
C LEU A 220 -7.13 -0.36 15.39
N LEU A 221 -6.23 -1.33 15.22
CA LEU A 221 -4.78 -1.10 15.26
C LEU A 221 -4.20 -1.47 13.90
N MET A 222 -3.46 -0.56 13.30
CA MET A 222 -2.67 -0.81 12.09
C MET A 222 -1.19 -0.72 12.44
N ILE A 223 -0.41 -1.71 12.02
CA ILE A 223 1.04 -1.77 12.24
C ILE A 223 1.74 -2.18 10.95
N HIS A 224 2.84 -1.49 10.63
CA HIS A 224 3.71 -1.79 9.49
C HIS A 224 5.05 -2.32 9.99
N LEU A 225 5.42 -3.54 9.58
CA LEU A 225 6.72 -4.19 9.83
C LEU A 225 7.54 -4.10 8.55
N VAL A 226 8.72 -3.48 8.62
CA VAL A 226 9.45 -2.99 7.44
C VAL A 226 10.68 -3.82 7.05
N GLU A 227 11.19 -4.65 7.96
CA GLU A 227 12.49 -5.29 7.75
C GLU A 227 12.54 -6.29 6.60
N PRO A 228 11.49 -7.07 6.29
CA PRO A 228 11.55 -8.03 5.19
C PRO A 228 11.80 -7.38 3.83
N ASP A 229 11.27 -6.17 3.58
CA ASP A 229 11.54 -5.41 2.36
C ASP A 229 13.02 -5.02 2.26
N HIS A 230 13.60 -4.43 3.32
CA HIS A 230 15.01 -4.03 3.35
C HIS A 230 15.96 -5.19 3.08
N VAL A 231 15.69 -6.34 3.68
CA VAL A 231 16.51 -7.55 3.49
C VAL A 231 16.40 -8.05 2.06
N GLN A 232 15.19 -8.09 1.49
CA GLN A 232 14.97 -8.56 0.13
C GLN A 232 15.55 -7.60 -0.92
N HIS A 233 15.51 -6.29 -0.69
CA HIS A 233 16.20 -5.31 -1.55
C HIS A 233 17.69 -5.59 -1.62
N ARG A 234 18.31 -5.96 -0.51
CA ARG A 234 19.76 -6.14 -0.40
C ARG A 234 20.24 -7.50 -0.92
N TYR A 235 19.53 -8.58 -0.57
CA TYR A 235 19.99 -9.95 -0.79
C TYR A 235 19.14 -10.71 -1.82
N GLY A 236 18.02 -10.15 -2.24
CA GLY A 236 17.02 -10.80 -3.08
C GLY A 236 16.03 -11.65 -2.29
N PRO A 237 14.83 -11.89 -2.86
CA PRO A 237 13.87 -12.82 -2.28
C PRO A 237 14.43 -14.24 -2.30
N ARG A 238 13.98 -15.09 -1.37
CA ARG A 238 14.41 -16.50 -1.20
C ARG A 238 15.90 -16.67 -0.88
N SER A 239 16.62 -15.60 -0.48
CA SER A 239 17.97 -15.71 0.12
C SER A 239 17.89 -16.27 1.54
N ASP A 240 18.99 -16.75 2.08
CA ASP A 240 19.03 -17.21 3.47
C ASP A 240 18.69 -16.09 4.45
N GLU A 241 19.09 -14.86 4.14
CA GLU A 241 18.75 -13.65 4.91
C GLU A 241 17.25 -13.34 4.85
N ALA A 242 16.62 -13.50 3.68
CA ALA A 242 15.16 -13.30 3.53
C ALA A 242 14.37 -14.36 4.32
N TYR A 243 14.80 -15.62 4.33
CA TYR A 243 14.16 -16.67 5.13
C TYR A 243 14.36 -16.46 6.63
N TRP A 244 15.56 -16.04 7.04
CA TRP A 244 15.80 -15.66 8.44
C TRP A 244 14.90 -14.50 8.86
N CYS A 245 14.79 -13.47 8.02
CA CYS A 245 13.95 -12.31 8.29
C CYS A 245 12.46 -12.69 8.38
N ALA A 246 11.98 -13.58 7.52
CA ALA A 246 10.62 -14.11 7.60
C ALA A 246 10.36 -14.80 8.96
N SER A 247 11.34 -15.57 9.47
CA SER A 247 11.24 -16.21 10.80
C SER A 247 11.20 -15.16 11.93
N TYR A 248 12.04 -14.13 11.83
CA TYR A 248 12.04 -13.01 12.78
C TYR A 248 10.69 -12.27 12.78
N THR A 249 10.11 -12.06 11.61
CA THR A 249 8.81 -11.41 11.45
C THR A 249 7.68 -12.25 12.07
N ASP A 250 7.73 -13.58 11.95
CA ASP A 250 6.76 -14.47 12.62
C ASP A 250 6.83 -14.35 14.14
N ASP A 251 8.03 -14.14 14.71
CA ASP A 251 8.19 -13.85 16.13
C ASP A 251 7.53 -12.50 16.51
N ARG A 252 7.59 -11.49 15.65
CA ARG A 252 6.87 -10.20 15.90
C ARG A 252 5.36 -10.39 15.85
N ILE A 253 4.85 -11.20 14.92
CA ILE A 253 3.43 -11.56 14.87
C ILE A 253 3.03 -12.34 16.13
N ARG A 254 3.85 -13.28 16.61
CA ARG A 254 3.61 -13.99 17.88
C ARG A 254 3.55 -13.03 19.06
N ASP A 255 4.47 -12.07 19.16
CA ASP A 255 4.48 -11.07 20.24
C ASP A 255 3.15 -10.27 20.25
N LEU A 256 2.60 -9.92 19.08
CA LEU A 256 1.30 -9.24 18.99
C LEU A 256 0.15 -10.14 19.47
N VAL A 257 0.16 -11.44 19.12
CA VAL A 257 -0.84 -12.40 19.63
C VAL A 257 -0.80 -12.48 21.15
N GLU A 258 0.39 -12.65 21.73
CA GLU A 258 0.59 -12.70 23.16
C GLU A 258 0.21 -11.36 23.85
N SER A 259 0.42 -10.22 23.19
CA SER A 259 0.00 -8.91 23.66
C SER A 259 -1.52 -8.81 23.78
N VAL A 260 -2.24 -9.32 22.75
CA VAL A 260 -3.70 -9.37 22.77
C VAL A 260 -4.21 -10.24 23.93
N GLU A 261 -3.61 -11.42 24.16
CA GLU A 261 -4.00 -12.31 25.26
C GLU A 261 -3.90 -11.66 26.64
N ARG A 262 -2.98 -10.69 26.80
CA ARG A 262 -2.75 -9.90 28.02
C ARG A 262 -3.50 -8.56 28.05
N SER A 263 -4.29 -8.26 27.01
CA SER A 263 -5.01 -6.98 26.85
C SER A 263 -6.50 -7.12 27.18
N PRO A 264 -7.23 -6.00 27.38
CA PRO A 264 -8.69 -6.02 27.49
C PRO A 264 -9.43 -6.55 26.25
N ARG A 265 -8.70 -6.74 25.14
CA ARG A 265 -9.22 -7.27 23.85
C ARG A 265 -9.04 -8.79 23.69
N ALA A 266 -8.58 -9.48 24.74
CA ALA A 266 -8.46 -10.95 24.75
C ALA A 266 -9.77 -11.61 24.34
N GLY A 267 -9.73 -12.56 23.40
CA GLY A 267 -10.90 -13.27 22.87
C GLY A 267 -11.83 -12.43 21.98
N LYS A 268 -11.48 -11.17 21.67
CA LYS A 268 -12.30 -10.24 20.88
C LYS A 268 -11.50 -9.62 19.70
N THR A 269 -10.33 -10.13 19.42
CA THR A 269 -9.44 -9.57 18.40
C THR A 269 -9.34 -10.47 17.17
N THR A 270 -9.54 -9.87 16.00
CA THR A 270 -9.26 -10.49 14.70
C THR A 270 -7.99 -9.90 14.12
N PHE A 271 -7.06 -10.76 13.73
CA PHE A 271 -5.86 -10.41 13.01
C PHE A 271 -6.11 -10.48 11.50
N VAL A 272 -5.69 -9.46 10.78
CA VAL A 272 -5.58 -9.40 9.33
C VAL A 272 -4.10 -9.19 9.02
N VAL A 273 -3.39 -10.26 8.67
CA VAL A 273 -1.95 -10.23 8.36
C VAL A 273 -1.79 -10.25 6.85
N VAL A 274 -1.19 -9.22 6.29
CA VAL A 274 -1.02 -9.06 4.85
C VAL A 274 0.42 -8.71 4.50
N GLY A 275 0.87 -9.09 3.29
CA GLY A 275 1.96 -8.40 2.63
C GLY A 275 1.39 -7.25 1.81
N ASP A 276 2.12 -6.17 1.67
CA ASP A 276 1.71 -5.05 0.80
C ASP A 276 2.05 -5.32 -0.66
N HIS A 277 3.15 -6.04 -0.94
CA HIS A 277 3.55 -6.55 -2.26
C HIS A 277 4.45 -7.80 -2.15
N GLY A 278 4.75 -8.41 -3.30
CA GLY A 278 5.76 -9.45 -3.43
C GLY A 278 7.10 -8.89 -3.91
N PHE A 279 8.03 -9.78 -4.30
CA PHE A 279 9.39 -9.42 -4.71
C PHE A 279 9.88 -10.28 -5.88
N PHE A 280 10.66 -9.65 -6.78
CA PHE A 280 11.49 -10.38 -7.74
C PHE A 280 12.99 -10.19 -7.50
N PRO A 281 13.81 -11.20 -7.81
CA PRO A 281 15.26 -11.02 -7.92
C PRO A 281 15.57 -10.09 -9.10
N VAL A 282 16.65 -9.32 -8.99
CA VAL A 282 17.08 -8.37 -10.03
C VAL A 282 18.54 -8.61 -10.37
N ARG A 283 18.80 -8.85 -11.65
CA ARG A 283 20.14 -9.03 -12.22
C ARG A 283 20.52 -7.98 -13.24
N ASN A 284 19.52 -7.26 -13.77
CA ASN A 284 19.72 -6.31 -14.86
C ASN A 284 18.97 -5.01 -14.61
N ASP A 285 19.58 -3.89 -15.03
CA ASP A 285 18.94 -2.58 -15.09
C ASP A 285 18.39 -2.30 -16.48
N ILE A 286 17.19 -1.76 -16.56
CA ILE A 286 16.65 -1.08 -17.74
C ILE A 286 16.87 0.42 -17.53
N ARG A 287 17.52 1.08 -18.48
CA ARG A 287 17.91 2.49 -18.45
C ARG A 287 17.20 3.29 -19.54
N PRO A 288 15.89 3.52 -19.45
CA PRO A 288 15.13 4.13 -20.53
C PRO A 288 15.57 5.56 -20.83
N ASN A 289 16.09 6.30 -19.84
CA ASN A 289 16.61 7.66 -20.04
C ASN A 289 17.85 7.70 -20.94
N VAL A 290 18.63 6.61 -21.03
CA VAL A 290 19.69 6.49 -22.06
C VAL A 290 19.10 6.44 -23.46
N LEU A 291 17.99 5.71 -23.64
CA LEU A 291 17.27 5.68 -24.93
C LEU A 291 16.68 7.07 -25.24
N LEU A 292 16.06 7.75 -24.28
CA LEU A 292 15.53 9.10 -24.45
C LEU A 292 16.61 10.07 -24.88
N ARG A 293 17.81 9.97 -24.30
CA ARG A 293 18.98 10.79 -24.71
C ARG A 293 19.39 10.47 -26.16
N LYS A 294 19.47 9.21 -26.55
CA LYS A 294 19.78 8.80 -27.94
C LYS A 294 18.74 9.30 -28.95
N LEU A 295 17.49 9.45 -28.54
CA LEU A 295 16.40 9.99 -29.35
C LEU A 295 16.37 11.54 -29.35
N GLY A 296 17.32 12.22 -28.67
CA GLY A 296 17.36 13.67 -28.59
C GLY A 296 16.31 14.31 -27.67
N LEU A 297 15.62 13.48 -26.85
CA LEU A 297 14.62 13.95 -25.88
C LEU A 297 15.25 14.41 -24.55
N ILE A 298 16.50 14.04 -24.32
CA ILE A 298 17.33 14.50 -23.19
C ILE A 298 18.67 15.02 -23.75
N GLU A 299 18.99 16.27 -23.49
CA GLU A 299 20.27 16.89 -23.82
C GLU A 299 21.19 16.93 -22.60
N VAL A 300 22.39 16.37 -22.72
CA VAL A 300 23.39 16.30 -21.65
C VAL A 300 24.67 17.04 -22.07
N SER A 301 25.18 17.91 -21.21
CA SER A 301 26.45 18.58 -21.39
C SER A 301 27.19 18.67 -20.05
N GLY A 302 28.48 18.38 -20.03
CA GLY A 302 29.29 18.36 -18.81
C GLY A 302 28.77 17.33 -17.79
N GLY A 303 28.17 16.23 -18.24
CA GLY A 303 27.60 15.18 -17.37
C GLY A 303 26.28 15.54 -16.70
N LYS A 304 25.69 16.70 -17.01
CA LYS A 304 24.42 17.19 -16.44
C LYS A 304 23.36 17.34 -17.52
N VAL A 305 22.11 17.03 -17.16
CA VAL A 305 20.96 17.29 -18.02
C VAL A 305 20.78 18.81 -18.19
N GLN A 306 20.75 19.27 -19.45
CA GLN A 306 20.51 20.65 -19.82
C GLN A 306 19.09 20.92 -20.23
N LYS A 307 18.53 20.00 -21.01
CA LYS A 307 17.13 20.03 -21.44
C LYS A 307 16.54 18.63 -21.43
N GLN A 308 15.27 18.56 -21.20
CA GLN A 308 14.49 17.31 -21.24
C GLN A 308 13.09 17.58 -21.78
N ALA A 309 12.72 16.90 -22.87
CA ALA A 309 11.36 16.87 -23.42
C ALA A 309 10.53 15.75 -22.79
N ALA A 310 11.20 14.70 -22.30
CA ALA A 310 10.59 13.58 -21.59
C ALA A 310 11.56 13.03 -20.53
N TRP A 311 11.01 12.30 -19.55
CA TRP A 311 11.78 11.59 -18.52
C TRP A 311 11.06 10.33 -18.07
N CYS A 312 11.83 9.33 -17.72
CA CYS A 312 11.38 8.07 -17.15
C CYS A 312 11.74 8.02 -15.66
N LEU A 313 10.72 7.99 -14.79
CA LEU A 313 10.84 7.90 -13.34
C LEU A 313 10.63 6.45 -12.89
N SER A 314 11.64 5.88 -12.23
CA SER A 314 11.59 4.49 -11.75
C SER A 314 10.64 4.33 -10.56
N GLN A 315 9.90 3.22 -10.56
CA GLN A 315 9.13 2.67 -9.43
C GLN A 315 9.53 1.18 -9.25
N GLY A 316 10.83 0.89 -9.33
CA GLY A 316 11.33 -0.49 -9.27
C GLY A 316 11.05 -1.29 -10.54
N GLY A 317 10.09 -2.23 -10.49
CA GLY A 317 9.63 -3.01 -11.64
C GLY A 317 8.63 -2.29 -12.55
N ALA A 318 8.15 -1.09 -12.16
CA ALA A 318 7.40 -0.20 -13.02
C ALA A 318 8.19 1.08 -13.31
N CYS A 319 7.78 1.81 -14.35
CA CYS A 319 8.35 3.11 -14.66
C CYS A 319 7.28 4.03 -15.22
N ALA A 320 7.22 5.25 -14.68
CA ALA A 320 6.33 6.31 -15.12
C ALA A 320 7.05 7.21 -16.14
N VAL A 321 6.50 7.37 -17.34
CA VAL A 321 7.07 8.21 -18.40
C VAL A 321 6.30 9.52 -18.48
N TYR A 322 7.01 10.62 -18.39
CA TYR A 322 6.47 11.97 -18.47
C TYR A 322 6.97 12.69 -19.69
N VAL A 323 6.07 13.36 -20.42
CA VAL A 323 6.37 14.22 -21.56
C VAL A 323 5.99 15.64 -21.22
N TRP A 324 6.93 16.58 -21.37
CA TRP A 324 6.74 18.01 -21.05
C TRP A 324 6.52 18.89 -22.28
N ASP A 325 6.80 18.39 -23.48
CA ASP A 325 6.53 19.13 -24.72
C ASP A 325 5.06 18.89 -25.11
N ASP A 326 4.19 19.75 -24.61
CA ASP A 326 2.74 19.62 -24.85
C ASP A 326 2.37 19.76 -26.34
N ALA A 327 3.13 20.53 -27.12
CA ALA A 327 2.89 20.72 -28.55
C ALA A 327 3.19 19.45 -29.37
N ARG A 328 4.15 18.63 -28.91
CA ARG A 328 4.57 17.40 -29.59
C ARG A 328 4.26 16.15 -28.75
N ARG A 329 3.42 16.29 -27.72
CA ARG A 329 3.18 15.22 -26.76
C ARG A 329 2.74 13.91 -27.42
N ASP A 330 1.74 13.96 -28.27
CA ASP A 330 1.18 12.75 -28.90
C ASP A 330 2.19 12.08 -29.86
N GLU A 331 2.97 12.87 -30.58
CA GLU A 331 4.08 12.41 -31.41
C GLU A 331 5.14 11.68 -30.55
N ILE A 332 5.59 12.33 -29.46
CA ILE A 332 6.61 11.79 -28.55
C ILE A 332 6.10 10.52 -27.86
N VAL A 333 4.87 10.52 -27.37
CA VAL A 333 4.24 9.35 -26.73
C VAL A 333 4.18 8.17 -27.70
N ALA A 334 3.76 8.39 -28.95
CA ALA A 334 3.73 7.35 -29.98
C ALA A 334 5.13 6.81 -30.29
N GLN A 335 6.11 7.70 -30.49
CA GLN A 335 7.51 7.35 -30.69
C GLN A 335 8.05 6.51 -29.53
N LEU A 336 7.86 6.97 -28.29
CA LEU A 336 8.36 6.28 -27.09
C LEU A 336 7.69 4.93 -26.89
N ARG A 337 6.36 4.81 -27.11
CA ARG A 337 5.66 3.51 -27.07
C ARG A 337 6.33 2.51 -28.01
N ASP A 338 6.62 2.92 -29.24
CA ASP A 338 7.16 2.02 -30.28
C ASP A 338 8.63 1.67 -30.05
N GLN A 339 9.42 2.57 -29.47
CA GLN A 339 10.82 2.32 -29.15
C GLN A 339 10.96 1.49 -27.86
N LEU A 340 10.23 1.85 -26.80
CA LEU A 340 10.35 1.22 -25.48
C LEU A 340 9.85 -0.22 -25.47
N LYS A 341 8.78 -0.57 -26.25
CA LYS A 341 8.30 -1.96 -26.30
C LYS A 341 9.35 -2.97 -26.81
N ASN A 342 10.35 -2.50 -27.56
CA ASN A 342 11.42 -3.32 -28.10
C ASN A 342 12.68 -3.34 -27.21
N LEU A 343 12.69 -2.55 -26.14
CA LEU A 343 13.83 -2.52 -25.23
C LEU A 343 13.86 -3.80 -24.38
N GLU A 344 15.05 -4.40 -24.29
CA GLU A 344 15.26 -5.60 -23.50
C GLU A 344 14.81 -5.41 -22.05
N GLY A 345 14.11 -6.39 -21.50
CA GLY A 345 13.59 -6.37 -20.14
C GLY A 345 12.20 -5.73 -20.00
N ILE A 346 11.67 -5.02 -21.01
CA ILE A 346 10.30 -4.50 -20.99
C ILE A 346 9.31 -5.65 -21.20
N GLN A 347 8.34 -5.77 -20.31
CA GLN A 347 7.21 -6.70 -20.41
C GLN A 347 6.04 -6.06 -21.14
N ALA A 348 5.70 -4.81 -20.78
CA ALA A 348 4.56 -4.10 -21.35
C ALA A 348 4.78 -2.58 -21.32
N VAL A 349 4.13 -1.89 -22.27
CA VAL A 349 4.01 -0.44 -22.34
C VAL A 349 2.52 -0.11 -22.40
N PHE A 350 2.04 0.64 -21.43
CA PHE A 350 0.62 1.02 -21.29
C PHE A 350 0.44 2.48 -21.67
N THR A 351 -0.53 2.74 -22.55
CA THR A 351 -1.01 4.07 -22.94
C THR A 351 -2.19 4.51 -22.07
N ALA A 352 -2.56 5.78 -22.10
CA ALA A 352 -3.56 6.37 -21.20
C ALA A 352 -4.93 5.65 -21.24
N ASP A 353 -5.35 5.15 -22.39
CA ASP A 353 -6.57 4.35 -22.58
C ASP A 353 -6.56 3.00 -21.83
N GLN A 354 -5.37 2.54 -21.42
CA GLN A 354 -5.16 1.29 -20.67
C GLN A 354 -4.97 1.53 -19.16
N PHE A 355 -4.84 2.76 -18.69
CA PHE A 355 -4.56 3.05 -17.27
C PHE A 355 -5.64 2.57 -16.32
N ALA A 356 -6.91 2.59 -16.75
CA ALA A 356 -8.01 2.10 -15.93
C ALA A 356 -7.87 0.63 -15.52
N GLN A 357 -7.32 -0.23 -16.40
CA GLN A 357 -7.06 -1.64 -16.06
C GLN A 357 -5.95 -1.83 -15.03
N LEU A 358 -5.06 -0.83 -14.89
CA LEU A 358 -4.02 -0.77 -13.86
C LEU A 358 -4.51 -0.12 -12.56
N GLY A 359 -5.76 0.35 -12.52
CA GLY A 359 -6.27 1.16 -11.42
C GLY A 359 -5.59 2.52 -11.31
N GLN A 360 -5.02 3.03 -12.39
CA GLN A 360 -4.32 4.31 -12.44
C GLN A 360 -5.15 5.42 -13.09
N SER A 361 -4.84 6.67 -12.76
CA SER A 361 -5.47 7.86 -13.33
C SER A 361 -4.77 8.30 -14.61
N THR A 362 -5.50 9.00 -15.46
CA THR A 362 -4.95 9.68 -16.63
C THR A 362 -4.64 11.15 -16.33
N ARG A 363 -3.79 11.78 -17.14
CA ARG A 363 -3.33 13.16 -16.95
C ARG A 363 -4.47 14.19 -16.90
N ASP A 364 -5.55 13.96 -17.61
CA ASP A 364 -6.75 14.83 -17.62
C ASP A 364 -7.51 14.81 -16.30
N LYS A 365 -7.41 13.71 -15.54
CA LYS A 365 -8.05 13.53 -14.23
C LYS A 365 -7.11 13.84 -13.06
N ASP A 366 -5.83 13.56 -13.22
CA ASP A 366 -4.80 13.86 -12.23
C ASP A 366 -3.54 14.36 -12.95
N PRO A 367 -3.18 15.65 -12.85
CA PRO A 367 -2.03 16.23 -13.55
C PRO A 367 -0.68 15.59 -13.14
N ARG A 368 -0.64 14.85 -12.03
CA ARG A 368 0.53 14.11 -11.57
C ARG A 368 0.72 12.79 -12.33
N ALA A 369 -0.32 12.30 -13.00
CA ALA A 369 -0.24 11.04 -13.75
C ALA A 369 0.76 11.13 -14.92
N PRO A 370 1.48 10.03 -15.21
CA PRO A 370 2.40 9.96 -16.35
C PRO A 370 1.66 9.92 -17.69
N ASP A 371 2.41 9.96 -18.78
CA ASP A 371 1.91 9.80 -20.15
C ASP A 371 1.94 8.32 -20.62
N LEU A 372 2.88 7.52 -20.08
CA LEU A 372 2.96 6.07 -20.25
C LEU A 372 3.32 5.41 -18.93
N TRP A 373 2.86 4.17 -18.75
CA TRP A 373 3.38 3.26 -17.74
C TRP A 373 4.16 2.13 -18.41
N LEU A 374 5.31 1.77 -17.87
CA LEU A 374 6.11 0.62 -18.29
C LEU A 374 6.09 -0.44 -17.20
N ALA A 375 6.08 -1.70 -17.59
CA ALA A 375 6.30 -2.83 -16.67
C ALA A 375 7.51 -3.64 -17.13
N ALA A 376 8.37 -4.01 -16.20
CA ALA A 376 9.54 -4.85 -16.44
C ALA A 376 9.20 -6.34 -16.34
N LYS A 377 9.98 -7.17 -17.03
CA LYS A 377 10.05 -8.62 -16.79
C LYS A 377 10.74 -8.90 -15.47
N SER A 378 10.52 -10.08 -14.91
CA SER A 378 11.36 -10.60 -13.80
C SER A 378 12.84 -10.54 -14.18
N ASP A 379 13.73 -10.44 -13.19
CA ASP A 379 15.17 -10.22 -13.32
C ASP A 379 15.62 -8.84 -13.82
N TYR A 380 14.69 -7.95 -14.19
CA TYR A 380 14.96 -6.58 -14.65
C TYR A 380 14.30 -5.56 -13.74
N ALA A 381 14.99 -4.45 -13.46
CA ALA A 381 14.40 -3.28 -12.78
C ALA A 381 14.74 -2.00 -13.52
N PHE A 382 13.88 -1.00 -13.40
CA PHE A 382 14.14 0.31 -13.99
C PHE A 382 15.18 1.09 -13.19
N SER A 383 16.00 1.83 -13.91
CA SER A 383 16.99 2.78 -13.37
C SER A 383 16.83 4.12 -14.07
N GLU A 384 17.00 5.22 -13.33
CA GLU A 384 16.94 6.58 -13.87
C GLU A 384 18.26 7.04 -14.52
N ALA A 385 19.26 6.17 -14.63
CA ALA A 385 20.51 6.48 -15.28
C ALA A 385 20.27 6.97 -16.72
N TYR A 386 20.87 8.10 -17.07
CA TYR A 386 20.82 8.74 -18.41
C TYR A 386 22.20 8.79 -19.08
N GLN A 387 23.26 8.43 -18.35
CA GLN A 387 24.63 8.34 -18.86
C GLN A 387 24.95 6.93 -19.35
N GLY A 388 26.06 6.79 -20.09
CA GLY A 388 26.45 5.54 -20.71
C GLY A 388 25.81 5.33 -22.08
N GLU A 389 26.16 4.23 -22.74
CA GLU A 389 25.68 3.93 -24.10
C GLU A 389 24.64 2.82 -24.15
N GLU A 390 24.59 1.97 -23.14
CA GLU A 390 23.69 0.84 -23.13
C GLU A 390 22.40 1.14 -22.35
N ALA A 391 21.27 0.90 -22.99
CA ALA A 391 19.94 1.07 -22.38
C ALA A 391 19.56 -0.09 -21.43
N THR A 392 20.37 -1.17 -21.40
CA THR A 392 20.30 -2.23 -20.38
C THR A 392 21.71 -2.48 -19.84
N ALA A 393 21.83 -2.89 -18.59
CA ALA A 393 23.11 -3.23 -17.99
C ALA A 393 22.96 -4.30 -16.91
N LYS A 394 23.91 -5.23 -16.87
CA LYS A 394 23.97 -6.24 -15.82
C LYS A 394 24.38 -5.61 -14.48
N ARG A 395 23.72 -5.99 -13.39
CA ARG A 395 24.13 -5.61 -12.04
C ARG A 395 25.34 -6.42 -11.56
N PRO A 396 26.23 -5.82 -10.78
CA PRO A 396 27.40 -6.55 -10.23
C PRO A 396 26.99 -7.61 -9.20
N THR A 397 25.88 -7.42 -8.51
CA THR A 397 25.33 -8.31 -7.48
C THR A 397 23.85 -8.56 -7.69
N LEU A 398 23.38 -9.74 -7.28
CA LEU A 398 21.96 -10.01 -7.17
C LEU A 398 21.36 -9.12 -6.07
N THR A 399 20.23 -8.53 -6.36
CA THR A 399 19.41 -7.75 -5.43
C THR A 399 17.95 -8.16 -5.61
N GLY A 400 17.02 -7.51 -4.92
CA GLY A 400 15.59 -7.67 -5.16
C GLY A 400 14.92 -6.32 -5.36
N THR A 401 13.74 -6.34 -5.98
CA THR A 401 12.84 -5.19 -6.00
C THR A 401 11.39 -5.63 -6.25
N HIS A 402 10.50 -4.70 -6.12
CA HIS A 402 9.06 -4.81 -6.32
C HIS A 402 8.58 -3.72 -7.31
N GLY A 403 7.28 -3.47 -7.44
CA GLY A 403 6.74 -2.47 -8.38
C GLY A 403 6.22 -3.07 -9.69
N TYR A 404 6.33 -4.38 -9.88
CA TYR A 404 5.90 -5.08 -11.10
C TYR A 404 4.38 -5.24 -11.20
N LEU A 405 3.90 -5.80 -12.32
CA LEU A 405 2.52 -6.27 -12.43
C LEU A 405 2.26 -7.36 -11.39
N SER A 406 1.20 -7.19 -10.62
CA SER A 406 0.98 -7.94 -9.37
C SER A 406 0.28 -9.30 -9.56
N ASP A 407 -0.06 -9.68 -10.78
CA ASP A 407 -0.73 -10.96 -11.09
C ASP A 407 0.22 -12.16 -11.23
N GLN A 408 1.53 -11.90 -11.20
CA GLN A 408 2.57 -12.92 -11.27
C GLN A 408 2.76 -13.63 -9.92
N PRO A 409 3.03 -14.95 -9.88
CA PRO A 409 3.03 -15.73 -8.63
C PRO A 409 3.90 -15.16 -7.49
N ASP A 410 5.12 -14.71 -7.78
CA ASP A 410 6.04 -14.19 -6.77
C ASP A 410 5.72 -12.73 -6.36
N MET A 411 4.84 -12.04 -7.12
CA MET A 411 4.33 -10.71 -6.80
C MET A 411 3.03 -10.75 -5.99
N LEU A 412 2.31 -11.88 -5.97
CA LEU A 412 1.17 -12.06 -5.09
C LEU A 412 1.62 -11.98 -3.64
N SER A 413 1.01 -11.09 -2.86
CA SER A 413 1.33 -10.98 -1.43
C SER A 413 0.51 -11.94 -0.56
N ALA A 414 0.95 -12.15 0.67
CA ALA A 414 0.24 -12.96 1.66
C ALA A 414 -1.03 -12.25 2.15
N CYS A 415 -2.05 -13.05 2.50
CA CYS A 415 -3.19 -12.60 3.29
C CYS A 415 -3.71 -13.74 4.15
N VAL A 416 -3.73 -13.51 5.46
CA VAL A 416 -4.24 -14.44 6.47
C VAL A 416 -5.14 -13.67 7.44
N ILE A 417 -6.36 -14.16 7.67
CA ILE A 417 -7.33 -13.57 8.60
C ILE A 417 -7.66 -14.61 9.67
N TRP A 418 -7.44 -14.26 10.94
CA TRP A 418 -7.60 -15.19 12.05
C TRP A 418 -8.14 -14.49 13.30
N GLY A 419 -9.06 -15.16 13.99
CA GLY A 419 -9.61 -14.67 15.25
C GLY A 419 -11.01 -15.20 15.52
N PRO A 420 -11.63 -14.76 16.63
CA PRO A 420 -13.01 -15.13 16.95
C PRO A 420 -13.97 -14.71 15.83
N GLY A 421 -14.93 -15.58 15.50
CA GLY A 421 -15.89 -15.31 14.43
C GLY A 421 -15.39 -15.64 13.02
N ILE A 422 -14.10 -15.86 12.82
CA ILE A 422 -13.56 -16.28 11.52
C ILE A 422 -13.77 -17.78 11.31
N LYS A 423 -14.25 -18.15 10.13
CA LYS A 423 -14.47 -19.55 9.74
C LYS A 423 -13.14 -20.24 9.52
N SER A 424 -12.83 -21.22 10.38
CA SER A 424 -11.60 -22.00 10.33
C SER A 424 -11.47 -22.79 9.03
N GLY A 425 -10.23 -22.88 8.51
CA GLY A 425 -9.90 -23.63 7.30
C GLY A 425 -10.46 -23.03 6.01
N THR A 426 -10.84 -21.74 6.02
CA THR A 426 -11.35 -21.07 4.83
C THR A 426 -10.18 -20.83 3.86
N ASN A 427 -10.25 -21.44 2.70
CA ASN A 427 -9.30 -21.20 1.61
C ASN A 427 -9.96 -20.24 0.61
N LEU A 428 -9.48 -18.99 0.62
CA LEU A 428 -9.87 -17.98 -0.35
C LEU A 428 -9.08 -18.20 -1.65
N SER A 429 -9.70 -17.97 -2.79
CA SER A 429 -9.01 -17.90 -4.07
C SER A 429 -8.04 -16.71 -4.09
N LYS A 430 -7.53 -16.36 -5.26
CA LYS A 430 -6.82 -15.09 -5.45
C LYS A 430 -7.79 -13.94 -5.13
N ILE A 431 -7.39 -13.04 -4.25
CA ILE A 431 -8.17 -11.87 -3.82
C ILE A 431 -7.51 -10.57 -4.32
N ASP A 432 -8.24 -9.48 -4.24
CA ASP A 432 -7.74 -8.14 -4.55
C ASP A 432 -7.38 -7.39 -3.25
N GLN A 433 -6.32 -6.62 -3.26
CA GLN A 433 -5.90 -5.80 -2.11
C GLN A 433 -6.97 -4.80 -1.68
N ARG A 434 -7.82 -4.35 -2.61
CA ARG A 434 -8.97 -3.48 -2.33
C ARG A 434 -10.03 -4.13 -1.44
N ASP A 435 -10.02 -5.46 -1.30
CA ASP A 435 -10.99 -6.21 -0.49
C ASP A 435 -10.69 -6.11 1.02
N ILE A 436 -9.49 -5.68 1.42
CA ILE A 436 -9.05 -5.66 2.82
C ILE A 436 -9.80 -4.60 3.63
N ALA A 437 -9.82 -3.34 3.19
CA ALA A 437 -10.52 -2.28 3.93
C ALA A 437 -12.02 -2.58 4.12
N PRO A 438 -12.81 -2.99 3.11
CA PRO A 438 -14.21 -3.36 3.31
C PRO A 438 -14.39 -4.62 4.17
N THR A 439 -13.43 -5.55 4.17
CA THR A 439 -13.43 -6.70 5.10
C THR A 439 -13.29 -6.23 6.55
N ILE A 440 -12.33 -5.32 6.82
CA ILE A 440 -12.16 -4.72 8.15
C ILE A 440 -13.41 -3.94 8.56
N ALA A 441 -13.99 -3.18 7.63
CA ALA A 441 -15.24 -2.45 7.88
C ALA A 441 -16.38 -3.39 8.32
N GLN A 442 -16.56 -4.52 7.63
CA GLN A 442 -17.53 -5.55 8.00
C GLN A 442 -17.24 -6.13 9.39
N LEU A 443 -15.98 -6.49 9.69
CA LEU A 443 -15.57 -7.02 10.98
C LEU A 443 -15.83 -6.04 12.14
N LEU A 444 -15.72 -4.75 11.90
CA LEU A 444 -15.99 -3.69 12.88
C LEU A 444 -17.46 -3.24 12.89
N GLY A 445 -18.31 -3.71 11.99
CA GLY A 445 -19.69 -3.28 11.85
C GLY A 445 -19.85 -1.83 11.40
N ILE A 446 -18.96 -1.34 10.55
CA ILE A 446 -18.99 0.04 10.03
C ILE A 446 -19.07 0.04 8.50
N SER A 447 -19.35 1.20 7.91
CA SER A 447 -19.48 1.37 6.45
C SER A 447 -18.28 2.09 5.87
N LEU A 448 -17.81 1.63 4.70
CA LEU A 448 -16.78 2.29 3.89
C LEU A 448 -17.27 2.40 2.43
N PRO A 449 -18.23 3.27 2.13
CA PRO A 449 -18.92 3.28 0.83
C PRO A 449 -18.05 3.72 -0.34
N THR A 450 -16.91 4.33 -0.09
CA THR A 450 -15.95 4.75 -1.12
C THR A 450 -15.05 3.61 -1.61
N ALA A 451 -14.98 2.48 -0.90
CA ALA A 451 -14.23 1.30 -1.31
C ALA A 451 -14.76 0.74 -2.64
N GLU A 452 -13.86 0.23 -3.48
CA GLU A 452 -14.16 -0.45 -4.74
C GLU A 452 -14.11 -1.97 -4.59
N GLY A 453 -13.37 -2.44 -3.59
CA GLY A 453 -13.31 -3.85 -3.21
C GLY A 453 -14.57 -4.32 -2.50
N LYS A 454 -14.61 -5.61 -2.17
CA LYS A 454 -15.73 -6.27 -1.49
C LYS A 454 -15.22 -6.97 -0.24
N ALA A 455 -16.04 -6.97 0.80
CA ALA A 455 -15.73 -7.74 2.00
C ALA A 455 -15.59 -9.24 1.66
N LEU A 456 -14.52 -9.84 2.17
CA LEU A 456 -14.24 -11.27 1.97
C LEU A 456 -15.19 -12.13 2.82
N PRO A 457 -15.66 -13.30 2.33
CA PRO A 457 -16.59 -14.16 3.03
C PRO A 457 -15.89 -14.99 4.11
N VAL A 458 -15.41 -14.36 5.16
CA VAL A 458 -14.56 -14.97 6.21
C VAL A 458 -15.28 -15.20 7.54
N GLU A 459 -16.40 -14.52 7.79
CA GLU A 459 -17.20 -14.70 9.01
C GLU A 459 -18.01 -16.03 8.98
N LYS A 460 -18.25 -16.60 10.19
CA LYS A 460 -19.07 -17.83 10.39
C LYS A 460 -20.52 -17.62 10.02
#